data_c825e9ccc7e51351bbf8afdb6023bf85
#
_entry.id   c825e9ccc7e51351bbf8afdb6023bf85
#
_cell.length_a   1.000
_cell.length_b   1.000
_cell.length_c   1.000
_cell.angle_alpha   90.00
_cell.angle_beta   90.00
_cell.angle_gamma   90.00
#
_symmetry.space_group_name_H-M   'P 1'
#
loop_
_entity.id
_entity.type
_entity.pdbx_description
1 polymer ?
#
loop_
_entity_poly.entity_id
_entity_poly.type
_entity_poly.pdbx_seq_one_letter_code
_entity_poly.pdbx_strand_id
1 'polypeptide(L)'
;MAYLGNKGATGENNSFKILDDLAFTTTFNGSDADIVKHVADTITLNNHRFLTGSRVTYTNGGGGNIGGLSTGTSYFVIKVDHNTIQLAANASDANAGNKINITGAGSGISHTLSVAFDGVNTKFVATYDGGTKAQMTRAAQLFLSHNGVIQRPHDSTSPANGYG
;
A
#
# COMPACT_ATOMS: atom_id res chain seq x y z
N MET A 1 -27.02 23.26 13.80
CA MET A 1 -25.63 23.55 14.22
C MET A 1 -24.85 23.92 12.98
N ALA A 2 -24.34 25.14 12.91
CA ALA A 2 -23.53 25.57 11.78
C ALA A 2 -22.15 24.90 11.88
N TYR A 3 -21.78 24.14 10.87
CA TYR A 3 -20.44 23.59 10.74
C TYR A 3 -19.47 24.73 10.38
N LEU A 4 -18.58 25.05 11.31
CA LEU A 4 -17.50 26.01 11.07
C LEU A 4 -16.36 25.32 10.32
N GLY A 5 -16.58 25.07 9.03
CA GLY A 5 -15.50 24.70 8.13
C GLY A 5 -14.62 25.92 7.87
N ASN A 6 -13.31 25.74 8.01
CA ASN A 6 -12.35 26.79 7.67
C ASN A 6 -12.49 27.13 6.17
N LYS A 7 -12.92 28.35 5.85
CA LYS A 7 -12.93 28.83 4.46
C LYS A 7 -11.50 28.90 3.98
N GLY A 8 -11.12 28.01 3.06
CA GLY A 8 -9.92 28.19 2.27
C GLY A 8 -9.99 29.55 1.57
N ALA A 9 -8.95 30.36 1.69
CA ALA A 9 -8.82 31.58 0.93
C ALA A 9 -8.85 31.24 -0.55
N THR A 10 -9.77 31.86 -1.31
CA THR A 10 -9.99 31.74 -2.74
C THR A 10 -10.84 30.55 -3.20
N GLY A 11 -12.18 30.73 -3.17
CA GLY A 11 -13.09 30.19 -4.20
C GLY A 11 -13.18 28.69 -4.43
N GLU A 12 -12.42 27.87 -3.73
CA GLU A 12 -12.52 26.43 -3.86
C GLU A 12 -13.68 25.90 -3.01
N ASN A 13 -14.55 25.16 -3.63
CA ASN A 13 -15.61 24.43 -2.95
C ASN A 13 -15.00 23.64 -1.80
N ASN A 14 -15.54 23.80 -0.59
CA ASN A 14 -15.29 22.92 0.55
C ASN A 14 -15.84 21.52 0.25
N SER A 15 -15.18 20.79 -0.65
CA SER A 15 -15.51 19.42 -0.95
C SER A 15 -14.64 18.50 -0.11
N PHE A 16 -15.27 17.68 0.73
CA PHE A 16 -14.57 16.56 1.34
C PHE A 16 -14.34 15.51 0.26
N LYS A 17 -13.10 15.14 0.04
CA LYS A 17 -12.77 13.98 -0.78
C LYS A 17 -12.68 12.75 0.11
N ILE A 18 -13.38 11.71 -0.28
CA ILE A 18 -13.25 10.40 0.36
C ILE A 18 -11.95 9.78 -0.16
N LEU A 19 -11.11 9.31 0.74
CA LEU A 19 -9.93 8.56 0.37
C LEU A 19 -10.34 7.18 -0.17
N ASP A 20 -9.56 6.69 -1.12
CA ASP A 20 -9.66 5.30 -1.57
C ASP A 20 -9.41 4.34 -0.40
N ASP A 21 -9.93 3.13 -0.51
CA ASP A 21 -9.65 2.09 0.46
C ASP A 21 -8.13 1.89 0.59
N LEU A 22 -7.64 2.03 1.82
CA LEU A 22 -6.23 1.81 2.15
C LEU A 22 -5.88 0.32 2.22
N ALA A 23 -6.86 -0.54 2.44
CA ALA A 23 -6.76 -1.97 2.26
C ALA A 23 -7.18 -2.32 0.82
N PHE A 24 -6.26 -2.83 0.01
CA PHE A 24 -6.54 -3.11 -1.39
C PHE A 24 -5.82 -4.37 -1.88
N THR A 25 -6.32 -4.91 -2.98
CA THR A 25 -5.73 -6.07 -3.66
C THR A 25 -5.38 -5.68 -5.10
N THR A 26 -4.15 -5.95 -5.48
CA THR A 26 -3.69 -5.82 -6.87
C THR A 26 -3.60 -7.21 -7.49
N THR A 27 -4.26 -7.40 -8.64
CA THR A 27 -4.22 -8.66 -9.40
C THR A 27 -3.30 -8.52 -10.60
N PHE A 28 -2.56 -9.56 -10.92
CA PHE A 28 -1.65 -9.58 -12.05
C PHE A 28 -1.50 -11.00 -12.64
N ASN A 29 -1.00 -11.06 -13.88
CA ASN A 29 -0.70 -12.33 -14.54
C ASN A 29 0.67 -12.86 -14.07
N GLY A 30 0.65 -13.89 -13.23
CA GLY A 30 1.87 -14.49 -12.69
C GLY A 30 2.62 -15.39 -13.65
N SER A 31 2.02 -15.76 -14.80
CA SER A 31 2.67 -16.55 -15.84
C SER A 31 3.38 -15.70 -16.91
N ASP A 32 3.21 -14.39 -16.86
CA ASP A 32 3.76 -13.45 -17.84
C ASP A 32 5.19 -13.05 -17.46
N ALA A 33 6.15 -13.36 -18.32
CA ALA A 33 7.57 -13.06 -18.10
C ALA A 33 7.90 -11.56 -18.23
N ASP A 34 7.03 -10.77 -18.86
CA ASP A 34 7.17 -9.30 -18.89
C ASP A 34 6.69 -8.66 -17.59
N ILE A 35 5.82 -9.34 -16.85
CA ILE A 35 5.35 -8.93 -15.53
C ILE A 35 6.27 -9.50 -14.44
N VAL A 36 6.54 -10.81 -14.46
CA VAL A 36 7.38 -11.49 -13.47
C VAL A 36 8.78 -11.71 -14.04
N LYS A 37 9.69 -10.79 -13.76
CA LYS A 37 11.05 -10.81 -14.30
C LYS A 37 12.02 -11.46 -13.32
N HIS A 38 12.26 -12.75 -13.51
CA HIS A 38 13.12 -13.52 -12.60
C HIS A 38 14.60 -13.11 -12.63
N VAL A 39 15.12 -12.57 -13.76
CA VAL A 39 16.51 -12.10 -13.82
C VAL A 39 16.73 -10.83 -12.97
N ALA A 40 15.73 -9.98 -12.90
CA ALA A 40 15.78 -8.74 -12.11
C ALA A 40 15.16 -8.89 -10.72
N ASP A 41 14.48 -9.99 -10.43
CA ASP A 41 13.67 -10.23 -9.22
C ASP A 41 12.58 -9.19 -9.04
N THR A 42 11.91 -8.80 -10.13
CA THR A 42 10.91 -7.75 -10.11
C THR A 42 9.54 -8.23 -10.56
N ILE A 43 8.51 -7.55 -10.07
CA ILE A 43 7.13 -7.68 -10.53
C ILE A 43 6.67 -6.32 -11.03
N THR A 44 6.19 -6.27 -12.28
CA THR A 44 5.66 -5.05 -12.91
C THR A 44 4.18 -4.92 -12.59
N LEU A 45 3.80 -3.84 -11.92
CA LEU A 45 2.43 -3.53 -11.51
C LEU A 45 2.15 -2.07 -11.83
N ASN A 46 1.47 -1.81 -12.91
CA ASN A 46 1.24 -0.45 -13.39
C ASN A 46 0.57 0.43 -12.32
N ASN A 47 1.17 1.60 -12.06
CA ASN A 47 0.65 2.60 -11.15
C ASN A 47 0.35 2.06 -9.74
N HIS A 48 1.21 1.19 -9.22
CA HIS A 48 0.99 0.59 -7.90
C HIS A 48 1.09 1.62 -6.76
N ARG A 49 0.34 1.38 -5.69
CA ARG A 49 0.28 2.23 -4.49
C ARG A 49 1.21 1.79 -3.35
N PHE A 50 2.05 0.80 -3.57
CA PHE A 50 2.93 0.28 -2.53
C PHE A 50 4.08 1.23 -2.21
N LEU A 51 4.49 1.22 -0.93
CA LEU A 51 5.71 1.86 -0.44
C LEU A 51 6.72 0.79 -0.03
N THR A 52 8.01 1.14 0.00
CA THR A 52 9.02 0.27 0.62
C THR A 52 8.68 0.02 2.08
N GLY A 53 8.63 -1.26 2.47
CA GLY A 53 8.21 -1.74 3.77
C GLY A 53 6.71 -1.95 3.93
N SER A 54 5.86 -1.72 2.89
CA SER A 54 4.46 -2.18 2.91
C SER A 54 4.40 -3.69 3.01
N ARG A 55 3.64 -4.20 3.98
CA ARG A 55 3.36 -5.64 4.09
C ARG A 55 2.25 -6.04 3.14
N VAL A 56 2.48 -7.08 2.36
CA VAL A 56 1.52 -7.64 1.41
C VAL A 56 1.39 -9.14 1.60
N THR A 57 0.19 -9.67 1.40
CA THR A 57 -0.03 -11.12 1.32
C THR A 57 -0.10 -11.55 -0.13
N TYR A 58 0.73 -12.49 -0.53
CA TYR A 58 0.74 -13.04 -1.88
C TYR A 58 -0.21 -14.23 -1.97
N THR A 59 -1.01 -14.30 -3.07
CA THR A 59 -1.71 -15.52 -3.46
C THR A 59 -1.50 -15.84 -4.93
N ASN A 60 -1.48 -17.12 -5.28
CA ASN A 60 -1.32 -17.59 -6.65
C ASN A 60 -2.64 -17.72 -7.42
N GLY A 61 -3.78 -17.33 -6.80
CA GLY A 61 -5.10 -17.36 -7.44
C GLY A 61 -5.55 -18.74 -7.93
N GLY A 62 -5.00 -19.82 -7.35
CA GLY A 62 -5.28 -21.21 -7.77
C GLY A 62 -4.34 -21.75 -8.85
N GLY A 63 -3.35 -20.96 -9.27
CA GLY A 63 -2.29 -21.39 -10.19
C GLY A 63 -1.06 -21.97 -9.49
N GLY A 64 0.05 -22.03 -10.19
CA GLY A 64 1.37 -22.35 -9.60
C GLY A 64 2.04 -21.12 -9.02
N ASN A 65 2.76 -21.28 -7.93
CA ASN A 65 3.48 -20.16 -7.31
C ASN A 65 4.55 -19.58 -8.24
N ILE A 66 4.79 -18.28 -8.12
CA ILE A 66 6.02 -17.66 -8.61
C ILE A 66 7.18 -18.27 -7.84
N GLY A 67 8.23 -18.66 -8.55
CA GLY A 67 9.41 -19.27 -7.95
C GLY A 67 10.05 -18.35 -6.90
N GLY A 68 10.26 -18.86 -5.70
CA GLY A 68 10.72 -18.08 -4.54
C GLY A 68 9.60 -17.54 -3.66
N LEU A 69 8.32 -17.60 -4.11
CA LEU A 69 7.16 -17.18 -3.32
C LEU A 69 6.26 -18.36 -2.96
N SER A 70 5.50 -18.21 -1.87
CA SER A 70 4.51 -19.19 -1.42
C SER A 70 3.16 -18.52 -1.20
N THR A 71 2.09 -19.11 -1.74
CA THR A 71 0.73 -18.59 -1.57
C THR A 71 0.33 -18.52 -0.09
N GLY A 72 -0.41 -17.49 0.30
CA GLY A 72 -0.81 -17.22 1.68
C GLY A 72 0.29 -16.62 2.55
N THR A 73 1.49 -16.44 2.03
CA THR A 73 2.63 -15.88 2.77
C THR A 73 2.67 -14.36 2.64
N SER A 74 3.04 -13.70 3.74
CA SER A 74 3.26 -12.27 3.77
C SER A 74 4.70 -11.92 3.40
N TYR A 75 4.85 -10.92 2.57
CA TYR A 75 6.09 -10.34 2.12
C TYR A 75 6.10 -8.83 2.34
N PHE A 76 7.26 -8.21 2.16
CA PHE A 76 7.42 -6.77 2.29
C PHE A 76 7.91 -6.18 0.97
N VAL A 77 7.29 -5.09 0.55
CA VAL A 77 7.59 -4.46 -0.73
C VAL A 77 8.88 -3.66 -0.67
N ILE A 78 9.71 -3.79 -1.68
CA ILE A 78 10.76 -2.85 -2.05
C ILE A 78 10.25 -2.12 -3.29
N LYS A 79 9.94 -0.83 -3.16
CA LYS A 79 9.52 -0.01 -4.29
C LYS A 79 10.73 0.36 -5.13
N VAL A 80 10.78 -0.12 -6.37
CA VAL A 80 11.82 0.24 -7.34
C VAL A 80 11.45 1.55 -8.02
N ASP A 81 10.25 1.61 -8.60
CA ASP A 81 9.72 2.80 -9.26
C ASP A 81 8.18 2.85 -9.16
N HIS A 82 7.53 3.61 -10.03
CA HIS A 82 6.08 3.78 -10.05
C HIS A 82 5.30 2.52 -10.50
N ASN A 83 5.95 1.69 -11.32
CA ASN A 83 5.35 0.50 -11.93
C ASN A 83 6.04 -0.79 -11.54
N THR A 84 7.10 -0.75 -10.72
CA THR A 84 7.96 -1.91 -10.48
C THR A 84 8.23 -2.07 -8.99
N ILE A 85 8.07 -3.30 -8.51
CA ILE A 85 8.41 -3.68 -7.16
C ILE A 85 9.34 -4.89 -7.12
N GLN A 86 10.00 -5.05 -6.00
CA GLN A 86 10.62 -6.30 -5.54
C GLN A 86 9.98 -6.70 -4.20
N LEU A 87 10.19 -7.93 -3.76
CA LEU A 87 9.68 -8.42 -2.49
C LEU A 87 10.83 -8.85 -1.58
N ALA A 88 10.65 -8.67 -0.29
CA ALA A 88 11.56 -9.06 0.76
C ALA A 88 10.85 -9.93 1.81
N ALA A 89 11.60 -10.73 2.57
CA ALA A 89 11.05 -11.63 3.56
C ALA A 89 10.53 -10.92 4.82
N ASN A 90 11.09 -9.77 5.15
CA ASN A 90 10.72 -8.96 6.31
C ASN A 90 10.95 -7.47 6.07
N ALA A 91 10.49 -6.62 6.98
CA ALA A 91 10.57 -5.17 6.86
C ALA A 91 12.01 -4.64 6.90
N SER A 92 12.91 -5.29 7.65
CA SER A 92 14.32 -4.91 7.71
C SER A 92 15.01 -5.15 6.37
N ASP A 93 14.77 -6.31 5.77
CA ASP A 93 15.29 -6.65 4.44
C ASP A 93 14.73 -5.70 3.37
N ALA A 94 13.44 -5.36 3.43
CA ALA A 94 12.85 -4.40 2.50
C ALA A 94 13.52 -3.03 2.59
N ASN A 95 13.79 -2.54 3.79
CA ASN A 95 14.45 -1.25 3.98
C ASN A 95 15.95 -1.29 3.60
N ALA A 96 16.60 -2.45 3.72
CA ALA A 96 17.99 -2.68 3.31
C ALA A 96 18.15 -2.98 1.80
N GLY A 97 17.03 -3.21 1.07
CA GLY A 97 17.06 -3.61 -0.34
C GLY A 97 17.38 -5.08 -0.57
N ASN A 98 17.32 -5.93 0.46
CA ASN A 98 17.55 -7.37 0.38
C ASN A 98 16.31 -8.07 -0.17
N LYS A 99 16.30 -8.28 -1.46
CA LYS A 99 15.16 -8.87 -2.17
C LYS A 99 15.16 -10.39 -2.14
N ILE A 100 13.99 -10.99 -2.30
CA ILE A 100 13.80 -12.41 -2.56
C ILE A 100 14.24 -12.72 -3.99
N ASN A 101 14.98 -13.81 -4.16
CA ASN A 101 15.33 -14.33 -5.47
C ASN A 101 14.10 -14.98 -6.13
N ILE A 102 13.63 -14.41 -7.22
CA ILE A 102 12.57 -14.97 -8.06
C ILE A 102 13.19 -15.92 -9.06
N THR A 103 12.92 -17.21 -8.92
CA THR A 103 13.55 -18.25 -9.74
C THR A 103 12.80 -18.58 -11.03
N GLY A 104 11.60 -18.04 -11.21
CA GLY A 104 10.77 -18.22 -12.40
C GLY A 104 9.38 -17.64 -12.24
N ALA A 105 8.68 -17.47 -13.34
CA ALA A 105 7.26 -17.11 -13.35
C ALA A 105 6.43 -18.27 -12.75
N GLY A 106 5.25 -17.92 -12.25
CA GLY A 106 4.25 -18.89 -11.81
C GLY A 106 3.41 -19.43 -12.97
N SER A 107 2.23 -19.92 -12.66
CA SER A 107 1.20 -20.23 -13.66
C SER A 107 -0.15 -19.69 -13.21
N GLY A 108 -0.93 -19.17 -14.15
CA GLY A 108 -2.22 -18.54 -13.88
C GLY A 108 -2.18 -17.02 -13.97
N ILE A 109 -3.34 -16.44 -14.25
CA ILE A 109 -3.50 -15.01 -14.56
C ILE A 109 -4.03 -14.19 -13.38
N SER A 110 -4.31 -14.84 -12.25
CA SER A 110 -5.03 -14.22 -11.10
C SER A 110 -4.18 -14.18 -9.83
N HIS A 111 -2.87 -13.99 -9.96
CA HIS A 111 -2.02 -13.78 -8.80
C HIS A 111 -2.37 -12.45 -8.13
N THR A 112 -2.30 -12.40 -6.80
CA THR A 112 -2.62 -11.17 -6.06
C THR A 112 -1.56 -10.80 -5.04
N LEU A 113 -1.47 -9.48 -4.81
CA LEU A 113 -0.82 -8.88 -3.64
C LEU A 113 -1.85 -8.03 -2.92
N SER A 114 -2.14 -8.38 -1.68
CA SER A 114 -3.15 -7.71 -0.85
C SER A 114 -2.52 -6.96 0.31
N VAL A 115 -2.93 -5.71 0.49
CA VAL A 115 -2.65 -4.90 1.69
C VAL A 115 -3.88 -4.95 2.58
N ALA A 116 -3.71 -5.19 3.87
CA ALA A 116 -4.80 -5.23 4.83
C ALA A 116 -4.48 -4.41 6.08
N PHE A 117 -5.51 -3.94 6.77
CA PHE A 117 -5.42 -3.43 8.13
C PHE A 117 -5.37 -4.60 9.12
N ASP A 118 -4.20 -5.12 9.36
CA ASP A 118 -3.98 -6.33 10.17
C ASP A 118 -3.26 -6.05 11.51
N GLY A 119 -3.11 -4.78 11.88
CA GLY A 119 -2.38 -4.34 13.06
C GLY A 119 -0.85 -4.41 12.95
N VAL A 120 -0.32 -4.97 11.86
CA VAL A 120 1.12 -5.10 11.59
C VAL A 120 1.57 -4.12 10.51
N ASN A 121 0.73 -3.90 9.49
CA ASN A 121 1.04 -2.97 8.42
C ASN A 121 0.86 -1.53 8.91
N THR A 122 1.93 -0.76 8.88
CA THR A 122 1.97 0.62 9.38
C THR A 122 2.14 1.67 8.28
N LYS A 123 2.27 1.23 7.02
CA LYS A 123 2.52 2.13 5.89
C LYS A 123 1.42 2.01 4.83
N PHE A 124 0.69 3.10 4.64
CA PHE A 124 -0.37 3.21 3.64
C PHE A 124 -0.19 4.49 2.84
N VAL A 125 -0.56 4.45 1.56
CA VAL A 125 -0.62 5.66 0.72
C VAL A 125 -2.07 6.10 0.64
N ALA A 126 -2.36 7.29 1.16
CA ALA A 126 -3.66 7.89 1.00
C ALA A 126 -3.83 8.35 -0.47
N THR A 127 -4.85 7.82 -1.13
CA THR A 127 -5.22 8.16 -2.50
C THR A 127 -6.70 8.47 -2.57
N TYR A 128 -7.12 9.12 -3.68
CA TYR A 128 -8.52 9.32 -4.05
C TYR A 128 -8.64 9.17 -5.58
N ASP A 129 -9.85 9.00 -6.06
CA ASP A 129 -10.14 8.90 -7.50
C ASP A 129 -9.29 7.84 -8.23
N GLY A 130 -9.24 6.62 -7.68
CA GLY A 130 -8.56 5.49 -8.33
C GLY A 130 -7.04 5.56 -8.35
N GLY A 131 -6.42 6.17 -7.36
CA GLY A 131 -4.97 6.14 -7.18
C GLY A 131 -4.27 7.50 -7.23
N THR A 132 -5.02 8.59 -7.40
CA THR A 132 -4.46 9.94 -7.27
C THR A 132 -4.00 10.16 -5.82
N LYS A 133 -2.74 10.53 -5.61
CA LYS A 133 -2.21 10.77 -4.27
C LYS A 133 -2.93 11.94 -3.61
N ALA A 134 -3.39 11.74 -2.38
CA ALA A 134 -3.97 12.80 -1.59
C ALA A 134 -2.90 13.85 -1.25
N GLN A 135 -3.16 15.09 -1.65
CA GLN A 135 -2.28 16.22 -1.37
C GLN A 135 -2.66 16.82 -0.02
N MET A 136 -1.94 16.44 1.02
CA MET A 136 -2.13 16.94 2.38
C MET A 136 -0.87 17.66 2.83
N THR A 137 -0.99 18.94 3.13
CA THR A 137 0.12 19.75 3.63
C THR A 137 0.21 19.73 5.16
N ARG A 138 -0.86 19.31 5.83
CA ARG A 138 -0.93 19.21 7.30
C ARG A 138 -1.77 18.00 7.70
N ALA A 139 -1.37 17.33 8.78
CA ALA A 139 -2.12 16.21 9.35
C ALA A 139 -3.57 16.60 9.74
N ALA A 140 -3.81 17.85 10.14
CA ALA A 140 -5.14 18.37 10.45
C ALA A 140 -6.12 18.38 9.26
N GLN A 141 -5.66 18.15 8.03
CA GLN A 141 -6.51 18.02 6.85
C GLN A 141 -7.07 16.60 6.67
N LEU A 142 -6.57 15.63 7.46
CA LEU A 142 -7.01 14.24 7.41
C LEU A 142 -7.97 13.96 8.58
N PHE A 143 -9.19 13.57 8.26
CA PHE A 143 -10.15 13.05 9.24
C PHE A 143 -10.15 11.52 9.15
N LEU A 144 -9.63 10.86 10.17
CA LEU A 144 -9.72 9.42 10.32
C LEU A 144 -10.86 9.09 11.28
N SER A 145 -11.68 8.11 10.92
CA SER A 145 -12.73 7.59 11.80
C SER A 145 -12.49 6.10 12.03
N HIS A 146 -12.55 5.67 13.28
CA HIS A 146 -12.54 4.27 13.66
C HIS A 146 -13.83 3.98 14.45
N ASN A 147 -14.65 3.07 13.95
CA ASN A 147 -15.97 2.75 14.53
C ASN A 147 -16.86 3.99 14.72
N GLY A 148 -16.82 4.93 13.80
CA GLY A 148 -17.60 6.18 13.86
C GLY A 148 -17.01 7.25 14.76
N VAL A 149 -15.92 7.00 15.45
CA VAL A 149 -15.22 7.98 16.29
C VAL A 149 -14.10 8.64 15.49
N ILE A 150 -14.16 9.97 15.38
CA ILE A 150 -13.12 10.75 14.68
C ILE A 150 -11.83 10.72 15.52
N GLN A 151 -10.76 10.24 14.91
CA GLN A 151 -9.43 10.22 15.49
C GLN A 151 -8.73 11.56 15.24
N ARG A 152 -8.16 12.15 16.27
CA ARG A 152 -7.34 13.36 16.09
C ARG A 152 -5.99 12.97 15.46
N PRO A 153 -5.50 13.72 14.48
CA PRO A 153 -4.14 13.54 14.01
C PRO A 153 -3.17 13.77 15.18
N HIS A 154 -2.27 12.82 15.39
CA HIS A 154 -1.23 12.95 16.41
C HIS A 154 0.00 13.60 15.77
N ASP A 155 0.51 14.66 16.36
CA ASP A 155 1.81 15.22 16.02
C ASP A 155 2.89 14.31 16.64
N SER A 156 3.74 13.72 15.79
CA SER A 156 4.77 12.76 16.19
C SER A 156 5.85 13.32 17.13
N THR A 157 5.80 14.61 17.42
CA THR A 157 6.76 15.27 18.31
C THR A 157 6.39 15.14 19.79
N SER A 158 5.24 14.59 20.14
CA SER A 158 4.86 14.37 21.55
C SER A 158 4.25 12.98 21.77
N PRO A 159 5.06 11.97 22.08
CA PRO A 159 4.57 10.62 22.34
C PRO A 159 3.89 10.43 23.72
N ALA A 160 3.73 11.49 24.51
CA ALA A 160 3.51 11.36 25.94
C ALA A 160 2.05 11.25 26.41
N ASN A 161 1.06 11.38 25.53
CA ASN A 161 -0.34 11.26 25.96
C ASN A 161 -1.09 10.29 25.06
N GLY A 162 -0.88 8.99 25.34
CA GLY A 162 -1.76 7.95 24.85
C GLY A 162 -3.18 8.25 25.31
N TYR A 163 -4.09 8.33 24.38
CA TYR A 163 -5.50 8.29 24.70
C TYR A 163 -5.88 6.83 24.91
N GLY A 164 -6.33 6.54 26.14
CA GLY A 164 -7.07 5.33 26.40
C GLY A 164 -8.42 5.34 25.71
#